data_c72fe1382598eb3508a9bfe9dc95b375
#
_entry.id   c72fe1382598eb3508a9bfe9dc95b375
#
_cell.length_a   1.000
_cell.length_b   1.000
_cell.length_c   1.000
_cell.angle_alpha   90.00
_cell.angle_beta   90.00
_cell.angle_gamma   90.00
#
_symmetry.space_group_name_H-M   'P 1'
#
loop_
_entity.id
_entity.type
_entity.pdbx_description
1 polymer ?
#
loop_
_entity_poly.entity_id
_entity_poly.type
_entity_poly.pdbx_seq_one_letter_code
_entity_poly.pdbx_strand_id
1 'polypeptide(L)'
;MQTQLVNPDALLKGLQALLAEHQINAIVEVHNPATILENAYDASSPPQFANLIIRRSHLNTPNRYSLLDVGFKRNQLGTFELIADDWDLRQNAIGQAIGNSTEFLRAVQVQYNIAIVQQTMSPHLWNHSQIQILDDGTKRLVLTQRPIEVITLQEIHHANPTANRHRLSP
;
A
#
# COMPACT_ATOMS: atom_id res chain seq x y z
N MET A 1 3.92 -19.84 -1.19
CA MET A 1 4.86 -18.91 -1.89
C MET A 1 4.85 -17.61 -1.11
N GLN A 2 5.96 -17.24 -0.49
CA GLN A 2 6.02 -16.02 0.32
C GLN A 2 6.28 -14.85 -0.64
N THR A 3 5.34 -13.90 -0.71
CA THR A 3 5.48 -12.71 -1.58
C THR A 3 6.58 -11.82 -1.01
N GLN A 4 7.58 -11.53 -1.81
CA GLN A 4 8.64 -10.60 -1.42
C GLN A 4 8.13 -9.15 -1.53
N LEU A 5 8.37 -8.35 -0.50
CA LEU A 5 8.04 -6.92 -0.48
C LEU A 5 9.13 -6.15 -1.25
N VAL A 6 8.95 -5.89 -2.54
CA VAL A 6 9.97 -5.26 -3.39
C VAL A 6 9.57 -3.88 -3.90
N ASN A 7 8.28 -3.58 -4.01
CA ASN A 7 7.76 -2.32 -4.51
C ASN A 7 7.48 -1.35 -3.34
N PRO A 8 8.23 -0.23 -3.21
CA PRO A 8 8.09 0.69 -2.09
C PRO A 8 6.71 1.39 -2.07
N ASP A 9 6.15 1.74 -3.23
CA ASP A 9 4.86 2.44 -3.30
C ASP A 9 3.70 1.53 -2.91
N ALA A 10 3.76 0.26 -3.34
CA ALA A 10 2.76 -0.73 -2.93
C ALA A 10 2.87 -1.05 -1.43
N LEU A 11 4.10 -1.10 -0.89
CA LEU A 11 4.31 -1.31 0.55
C LEU A 11 3.78 -0.12 1.36
N LEU A 12 4.07 1.11 0.94
CA LEU A 12 3.55 2.32 1.57
C LEU A 12 2.02 2.33 1.58
N LYS A 13 1.38 2.10 0.42
CA LYS A 13 -0.08 2.03 0.30
C LYS A 13 -0.68 0.92 1.14
N GLY A 14 -0.04 -0.26 1.14
CA GLY A 14 -0.47 -1.40 1.93
C GLY A 14 -0.41 -1.11 3.43
N LEU A 15 0.66 -0.50 3.92
CA LEU A 15 0.79 -0.08 5.31
C LEU A 15 -0.27 0.97 5.69
N GLN A 16 -0.47 1.99 4.87
CA GLN A 16 -1.49 3.02 5.11
C GLN A 16 -2.90 2.42 5.16
N ALA A 17 -3.22 1.51 4.24
CA ALA A 17 -4.51 0.82 4.21
C ALA A 17 -4.72 -0.05 5.46
N LEU A 18 -3.68 -0.77 5.89
CA LEU A 18 -3.72 -1.60 7.09
C LEU A 18 -3.96 -0.78 8.35
N LEU A 19 -3.22 0.31 8.53
CA LEU A 19 -3.37 1.20 9.67
C LEU A 19 -4.77 1.82 9.72
N ALA A 20 -5.29 2.27 8.57
CA ALA A 20 -6.64 2.83 8.45
C ALA A 20 -7.73 1.78 8.77
N GLU A 21 -7.60 0.55 8.28
CA GLU A 21 -8.52 -0.56 8.54
C GLU A 21 -8.67 -0.83 10.05
N HIS A 22 -7.55 -0.78 10.76
CA HIS A 22 -7.50 -1.02 12.20
C HIS A 22 -7.65 0.25 13.04
N GLN A 23 -8.00 1.39 12.42
CA GLN A 23 -8.19 2.70 13.07
C GLN A 23 -6.95 3.16 13.87
N ILE A 24 -5.77 2.73 13.45
CA ILE A 24 -4.49 3.17 14.04
C ILE A 24 -4.11 4.50 13.39
N ASN A 25 -4.16 5.58 14.16
CA ASN A 25 -3.83 6.93 13.69
C ASN A 25 -2.30 7.13 13.66
N ALA A 26 -1.65 6.47 12.72
CA ALA A 26 -0.21 6.56 12.54
C ALA A 26 0.16 6.94 11.10
N ILE A 27 1.24 7.70 10.97
CA ILE A 27 1.81 8.11 9.69
C ILE A 27 2.96 7.17 9.36
N VAL A 28 3.05 6.75 8.10
CA VAL A 28 4.20 6.01 7.56
C VAL A 28 5.12 7.02 6.91
N GLU A 29 6.28 7.25 7.52
CA GLU A 29 7.34 8.10 6.96
C GLU A 29 8.11 7.33 5.90
N VAL A 30 8.53 8.02 4.83
CA VAL A 30 9.36 7.45 3.75
C VAL A 30 10.69 8.16 3.71
N HIS A 31 11.77 7.39 3.75
CA HIS A 31 13.13 7.91 3.78
C HIS A 31 14.00 7.27 2.69
N ASN A 32 14.71 8.12 1.94
CA ASN A 32 15.74 7.70 1.00
C ASN A 32 16.89 8.73 1.04
N PRO A 33 18.02 8.41 1.67
CA PRO A 33 18.42 7.12 2.25
C PRO A 33 17.63 6.73 3.51
N ALA A 34 17.81 5.47 3.97
CA ALA A 34 17.24 4.99 5.23
C ALA A 34 17.67 5.86 6.40
N THR A 35 16.76 6.11 7.35
CA THR A 35 17.03 6.90 8.56
C THR A 35 16.96 6.05 9.83
N ILE A 36 17.45 6.58 10.93
CA ILE A 36 17.55 5.88 12.21
C ILE A 36 16.14 5.64 12.81
N LEU A 37 15.96 4.44 13.37
CA LEU A 37 14.81 4.10 14.20
C LEU A 37 15.06 4.58 15.65
N GLU A 38 14.06 5.20 16.25
CA GLU A 38 14.11 5.57 17.66
C GLU A 38 13.95 4.33 18.54
N ASN A 39 14.88 4.20 19.50
CA ASN A 39 14.86 3.16 20.53
C ASN A 39 14.98 3.86 21.90
N ALA A 40 13.87 3.88 22.65
CA ALA A 40 13.85 4.45 23.99
C ALA A 40 14.16 3.41 25.10
N TYR A 41 14.23 2.12 24.73
CA TYR A 41 14.50 1.05 25.68
C TYR A 41 15.98 0.92 26.00
N ASP A 42 16.83 0.97 24.97
CA ASP A 42 18.28 0.76 25.14
C ASP A 42 19.09 1.66 24.21
N ALA A 43 19.62 2.73 24.77
CA ALA A 43 20.48 3.67 24.06
C ALA A 43 21.86 3.10 23.69
N SER A 44 22.24 1.94 24.25
CA SER A 44 23.52 1.26 23.96
C SER A 44 23.43 0.29 22.80
N SER A 45 22.22 -0.08 22.36
CA SER A 45 22.02 -0.94 21.21
C SER A 45 22.53 -0.29 19.93
N PRO A 46 23.11 -1.08 19.00
CA PRO A 46 23.51 -0.55 17.69
C PRO A 46 22.35 0.12 16.96
N PRO A 47 22.58 1.29 16.34
CA PRO A 47 21.51 1.99 15.63
C PRO A 47 20.96 1.15 14.47
N GLN A 48 19.65 1.07 14.37
CA GLN A 48 18.94 0.43 13.28
C GLN A 48 18.38 1.50 12.33
N PHE A 49 18.31 1.20 11.04
CA PHE A 49 17.88 2.13 10.00
C PHE A 49 16.78 1.50 9.16
N ALA A 50 15.79 2.29 8.76
CA ALA A 50 14.72 1.86 7.88
C ALA A 50 14.37 2.91 6.82
N ASN A 51 13.68 2.47 5.77
CA ASN A 51 13.22 3.32 4.67
C ASN A 51 11.76 3.71 4.83
N LEU A 52 10.92 2.85 5.41
CA LEU A 52 9.57 3.20 5.83
C LEU A 52 9.50 3.04 7.34
N ILE A 53 8.95 4.02 8.03
CA ILE A 53 8.95 4.06 9.49
C ILE A 53 7.58 4.47 10.01
N ILE A 54 7.09 3.72 10.98
CA ILE A 54 5.97 4.11 11.82
C ILE A 54 6.56 4.48 13.18
N ARG A 55 6.50 5.77 13.53
CA ARG A 55 7.10 6.28 14.76
C ARG A 55 6.38 5.75 15.99
N ARG A 56 7.15 5.36 17.00
CA ARG A 56 6.66 4.88 18.29
C ARG A 56 5.66 5.84 18.96
N SER A 57 5.83 7.14 18.75
CA SER A 57 4.91 8.16 19.29
C SER A 57 3.47 8.02 18.79
N HIS A 58 3.27 7.44 17.59
CA HIS A 58 1.96 7.16 17.02
C HIS A 58 1.40 5.79 17.44
N LEU A 59 2.21 4.96 18.10
CA LEU A 59 1.85 3.60 18.48
C LEU A 59 1.46 3.46 19.95
N ASN A 60 1.38 4.58 20.67
CA ASN A 60 0.96 4.61 22.06
C ASN A 60 -0.47 4.11 22.22
N THR A 61 -0.71 3.41 23.32
CA THR A 61 -2.05 3.03 23.78
C THR A 61 -2.42 3.83 25.03
N PRO A 62 -3.69 3.87 25.46
CA PRO A 62 -4.09 4.57 26.67
C PRO A 62 -3.31 4.16 27.92
N ASN A 63 -2.82 2.92 27.94
CA ASN A 63 -2.18 2.34 29.12
C ASN A 63 -0.64 2.22 28.98
N ARG A 64 -0.08 2.54 27.80
CA ARG A 64 1.33 2.32 27.55
C ARG A 64 1.90 3.17 26.42
N TYR A 65 3.12 3.65 26.62
CA TYR A 65 3.95 4.23 25.57
C TYR A 65 4.72 3.14 24.83
N SER A 66 4.72 3.18 23.49
CA SER A 66 5.60 2.36 22.67
C SER A 66 7.04 2.82 22.83
N LEU A 67 7.97 1.89 22.94
CA LEU A 67 9.37 2.18 23.19
C LEU A 67 10.22 2.23 21.92
N LEU A 68 9.75 1.55 20.86
CA LEU A 68 10.50 1.33 19.62
C LEU A 68 9.68 1.73 18.40
N ASP A 69 10.35 2.31 17.40
CA ASP A 69 9.78 2.49 16.08
C ASP A 69 9.59 1.14 15.39
N VAL A 70 8.61 1.06 14.50
CA VAL A 70 8.44 -0.07 13.58
C VAL A 70 8.90 0.36 12.20
N GLY A 71 9.84 -0.37 11.61
CA GLY A 71 10.45 -0.01 10.34
C GLY A 71 10.47 -1.12 9.31
N PHE A 72 10.57 -0.71 8.04
CA PHE A 72 10.87 -1.60 6.92
C PHE A 72 12.14 -1.11 6.24
N LYS A 73 13.18 -1.95 6.27
CA LYS A 73 14.48 -1.68 5.66
C LYS A 73 14.61 -2.38 4.32
N ARG A 74 15.01 -1.64 3.31
CA ARG A 74 15.37 -2.22 2.02
C ARG A 74 16.75 -2.85 2.09
N ASN A 75 16.84 -4.14 1.82
CA ASN A 75 18.12 -4.86 1.77
C ASN A 75 18.81 -4.71 0.41
N GLN A 76 20.01 -5.30 0.28
CA GLN A 76 20.81 -5.25 -0.97
C GLN A 76 20.11 -5.92 -2.16
N LEU A 77 19.21 -6.86 -1.92
CA LEU A 77 18.40 -7.53 -2.95
C LEU A 77 17.18 -6.71 -3.39
N GLY A 78 16.98 -5.52 -2.77
CA GLY A 78 15.84 -4.66 -3.07
C GLY A 78 14.55 -5.05 -2.34
N THR A 79 14.60 -6.05 -1.46
CA THR A 79 13.46 -6.53 -0.67
C THR A 79 13.38 -5.78 0.65
N PHE A 80 12.17 -5.47 1.10
CA PHE A 80 11.93 -4.86 2.40
C PHE A 80 11.78 -5.92 3.49
N GLU A 81 12.47 -5.71 4.59
CA GLU A 81 12.47 -6.55 5.79
C GLU A 81 11.90 -5.75 6.96
N LEU A 82 11.02 -6.37 7.74
CA LEU A 82 10.48 -5.78 8.95
C LEU A 82 11.56 -5.69 10.03
N ILE A 83 11.69 -4.51 10.64
CA ILE A 83 12.47 -4.26 11.84
C ILE A 83 11.48 -3.82 12.91
N ALA A 84 11.26 -4.68 13.89
CA ALA A 84 10.40 -4.44 15.04
C ALA A 84 10.86 -5.31 16.20
N ASP A 85 10.70 -4.83 17.42
CA ASP A 85 10.80 -5.66 18.62
C ASP A 85 9.44 -6.31 18.87
N ASP A 86 9.41 -7.64 18.94
CA ASP A 86 8.16 -8.41 19.04
C ASP A 86 7.45 -8.18 20.39
N TRP A 87 8.22 -7.93 21.45
CA TRP A 87 7.65 -7.67 22.76
C TRP A 87 6.97 -6.28 22.83
N ASP A 88 7.63 -5.23 22.32
CA ASP A 88 7.06 -3.87 22.26
C ASP A 88 5.90 -3.82 21.29
N LEU A 89 6.03 -4.46 20.12
CA LEU A 89 4.99 -4.51 19.10
C LEU A 89 3.69 -5.15 19.63
N ARG A 90 3.77 -6.26 20.35
CA ARG A 90 2.57 -6.92 20.95
C ARG A 90 1.81 -6.01 21.91
N GLN A 91 2.45 -5.02 22.47
CA GLN A 91 1.88 -4.20 23.54
C GLN A 91 1.47 -2.80 23.07
N ASN A 92 1.89 -2.40 21.87
CA ASN A 92 1.52 -1.14 21.25
C ASN A 92 0.21 -1.23 20.44
N ALA A 93 -0.21 -0.14 19.80
CA ALA A 93 -1.46 -0.08 19.05
C ALA A 93 -1.55 -1.12 17.92
N ILE A 94 -0.43 -1.44 17.25
CA ILE A 94 -0.40 -2.46 16.20
C ILE A 94 -0.68 -3.84 16.81
N GLY A 95 0.02 -4.19 17.88
CA GLY A 95 -0.13 -5.49 18.53
C GLY A 95 -1.51 -5.72 19.13
N GLN A 96 -2.11 -4.68 19.72
CA GLN A 96 -3.46 -4.77 20.25
C GLN A 96 -4.53 -4.99 19.16
N ALA A 97 -4.31 -4.45 17.97
CA ALA A 97 -5.24 -4.54 16.85
C ALA A 97 -5.01 -5.76 15.95
N ILE A 98 -3.74 -6.18 15.78
CA ILE A 98 -3.35 -7.16 14.75
C ILE A 98 -2.67 -8.38 15.37
N GLY A 99 -1.81 -8.19 16.40
CA GLY A 99 -1.07 -9.25 17.05
C GLY A 99 0.44 -9.10 16.98
N ASN A 100 1.18 -10.21 16.96
CA ASN A 100 2.64 -10.24 16.97
C ASN A 100 3.25 -9.84 15.60
N SER A 101 4.58 -9.76 15.54
CA SER A 101 5.31 -9.39 14.31
C SER A 101 5.03 -10.28 13.11
N THR A 102 4.78 -11.58 13.33
CA THR A 102 4.43 -12.52 12.26
C THR A 102 3.04 -12.24 11.70
N GLU A 103 2.06 -11.97 12.56
CA GLU A 103 0.69 -11.63 12.19
C GLU A 103 0.64 -10.28 11.50
N PHE A 104 1.36 -9.28 12.04
CA PHE A 104 1.50 -7.97 11.41
C PHE A 104 2.11 -8.08 10.02
N LEU A 105 3.24 -8.80 9.86
CA LEU A 105 3.87 -8.97 8.54
C LEU A 105 2.94 -9.66 7.54
N ARG A 106 2.17 -10.67 7.99
CA ARG A 106 1.17 -11.33 7.15
C ARG A 106 0.07 -10.35 6.70
N ALA A 107 -0.44 -9.53 7.61
CA ALA A 107 -1.45 -8.52 7.28
C ALA A 107 -0.90 -7.48 6.29
N VAL A 108 0.36 -7.04 6.48
CA VAL A 108 1.06 -6.16 5.53
C VAL A 108 1.17 -6.81 4.16
N GLN A 109 1.55 -8.09 4.06
CA GLN A 109 1.64 -8.81 2.79
C GLN A 109 0.31 -8.87 2.05
N VAL A 110 -0.81 -9.07 2.76
CA VAL A 110 -2.15 -9.07 2.15
C VAL A 110 -2.45 -7.70 1.54
N GLN A 111 -2.26 -6.62 2.28
CA GLN A 111 -2.52 -5.26 1.79
C GLN A 111 -1.55 -4.85 0.67
N TYR A 112 -0.29 -5.25 0.78
CA TYR A 112 0.71 -5.06 -0.29
C TYR A 112 0.27 -5.73 -1.59
N ASN A 113 -0.19 -6.98 -1.55
CA ASN A 113 -0.66 -7.70 -2.75
C ASN A 113 -1.88 -7.01 -3.38
N ILE A 114 -2.82 -6.52 -2.55
CA ILE A 114 -3.95 -5.72 -3.02
C ILE A 114 -3.46 -4.45 -3.72
N ALA A 115 -2.51 -3.73 -3.13
CA ALA A 115 -1.94 -2.52 -3.71
C ALA A 115 -1.21 -2.79 -5.04
N ILE A 116 -0.46 -3.90 -5.15
CA ILE A 116 0.18 -4.33 -6.42
C ILE A 116 -0.86 -4.54 -7.51
N VAL A 117 -1.93 -5.30 -7.22
CA VAL A 117 -2.98 -5.56 -8.21
C VAL A 117 -3.64 -4.25 -8.65
N GLN A 118 -3.97 -3.36 -7.70
CA GLN A 118 -4.57 -2.06 -8.01
C GLN A 118 -3.66 -1.15 -8.83
N GLN A 119 -2.34 -1.18 -8.61
CA GLN A 119 -1.37 -0.41 -9.40
C GLN A 119 -1.21 -0.95 -10.82
N THR A 120 -1.35 -2.26 -11.01
CA THR A 120 -1.22 -2.91 -12.33
C THR A 120 -2.51 -2.89 -13.14
N MET A 121 -3.64 -2.56 -12.51
CA MET A 121 -4.92 -2.44 -13.18
C MET A 121 -4.90 -1.29 -14.19
N SER A 122 -5.21 -1.63 -15.45
CA SER A 122 -5.43 -0.63 -16.49
C SER A 122 -6.78 0.08 -16.26
N PRO A 123 -6.82 1.42 -16.08
CA PRO A 123 -8.07 2.17 -15.94
C PRO A 123 -9.01 2.05 -17.14
N HIS A 124 -8.47 1.67 -18.30
CA HIS A 124 -9.26 1.48 -19.54
C HIS A 124 -10.04 0.15 -19.54
N LEU A 125 -9.55 -0.84 -18.80
CA LEU A 125 -10.15 -2.18 -18.78
C LEU A 125 -11.06 -2.41 -17.57
N TRP A 126 -10.81 -1.71 -16.46
CA TRP A 126 -11.46 -1.95 -15.18
C TRP A 126 -12.14 -0.70 -14.65
N ASN A 127 -13.39 -0.83 -14.25
CA ASN A 127 -14.18 0.27 -13.70
C ASN A 127 -13.98 0.43 -12.20
N HIS A 128 -13.90 -0.69 -11.49
CA HIS A 128 -14.01 -0.70 -10.04
C HIS A 128 -13.28 -1.90 -9.46
N SER A 129 -12.69 -1.69 -8.27
CA SER A 129 -12.19 -2.76 -7.43
C SER A 129 -12.88 -2.71 -6.07
N GLN A 130 -13.35 -3.83 -5.58
CA GLN A 130 -13.98 -3.95 -4.28
C GLN A 130 -13.30 -5.06 -3.48
N ILE A 131 -13.00 -4.79 -2.21
CA ILE A 131 -12.52 -5.80 -1.28
C ILE A 131 -13.73 -6.39 -0.56
N GLN A 132 -13.90 -7.70 -0.67
CA GLN A 132 -14.89 -8.47 0.09
C GLN A 132 -14.16 -9.27 1.17
N ILE A 133 -14.68 -9.24 2.38
CA ILE A 133 -14.21 -10.07 3.48
C ILE A 133 -15.15 -11.27 3.55
N LEU A 134 -14.60 -12.47 3.42
CA LEU A 134 -15.34 -13.72 3.52
C LEU A 134 -15.50 -14.13 4.99
N ASP A 135 -16.40 -15.09 5.28
CA ASP A 135 -16.70 -15.56 6.63
C ASP A 135 -15.48 -16.15 7.36
N ASP A 136 -14.50 -16.66 6.62
CA ASP A 136 -13.23 -17.17 7.14
C ASP A 136 -12.16 -16.07 7.35
N GLY A 137 -12.52 -14.80 7.14
CA GLY A 137 -11.60 -13.66 7.22
C GLY A 137 -10.74 -13.45 5.96
N THR A 138 -10.88 -14.30 4.93
CA THR A 138 -10.17 -14.14 3.66
C THR A 138 -10.62 -12.86 2.94
N LYS A 139 -9.66 -12.08 2.46
CA LYS A 139 -9.93 -10.91 1.62
C LYS A 139 -9.93 -11.30 0.14
N ARG A 140 -11.06 -11.06 -0.53
CA ARG A 140 -11.21 -11.23 -1.98
C ARG A 140 -11.24 -9.88 -2.65
N LEU A 141 -10.33 -9.66 -3.61
CA LEU A 141 -10.39 -8.49 -4.49
C LEU A 141 -11.26 -8.83 -5.71
N VAL A 142 -12.38 -8.13 -5.85
CA VAL A 142 -13.30 -8.27 -6.98
C VAL A 142 -13.04 -7.12 -7.95
N LEU A 143 -12.76 -7.44 -9.20
CA LEU A 143 -12.54 -6.49 -10.28
C LEU A 143 -13.72 -6.52 -11.24
N THR A 144 -14.28 -5.36 -11.55
CA THR A 144 -15.37 -5.22 -12.53
C THR A 144 -14.81 -4.66 -13.84
N GLN A 145 -14.92 -5.44 -14.91
CA GLN A 145 -14.47 -5.04 -16.24
C GLN A 145 -15.36 -3.93 -16.79
N ARG A 146 -14.77 -2.97 -17.49
CA ARG A 146 -15.52 -1.98 -18.27
C ARG A 146 -16.18 -2.67 -19.47
N PRO A 147 -17.43 -2.32 -19.80
CA PRO A 147 -18.01 -2.71 -21.08
C PRO A 147 -17.10 -2.19 -22.21
N ILE A 148 -16.76 -3.04 -23.14
CA ILE A 148 -16.06 -2.62 -24.36
C ILE A 148 -17.10 -1.93 -25.23
N GLU A 149 -17.02 -0.60 -25.40
CA GLU A 149 -17.80 0.10 -26.39
C GLU A 149 -17.27 -0.31 -27.77
N VAL A 150 -18.06 -1.12 -28.46
CA VAL A 150 -17.78 -1.47 -29.86
C VAL A 150 -18.18 -0.27 -30.70
N ILE A 151 -17.20 0.58 -31.05
CA ILE A 151 -17.40 1.66 -32.04
C ILE A 151 -17.58 0.94 -33.38
N THR A 152 -18.80 0.88 -33.87
CA THR A 152 -19.10 0.37 -35.21
C THR A 152 -18.56 1.38 -36.23
N LEU A 153 -17.84 0.89 -37.23
CA LEU A 153 -17.25 1.70 -38.32
C LEU A 153 -18.26 2.62 -39.05
N GLN A 154 -19.55 2.42 -38.86
CA GLN A 154 -20.62 3.25 -39.41
C GLN A 154 -20.64 4.66 -38.78
N GLU A 155 -20.21 4.85 -37.55
CA GLU A 155 -20.19 6.17 -36.91
C GLU A 155 -19.05 7.06 -37.41
N ILE A 156 -17.99 6.49 -37.98
CA ILE A 156 -16.85 7.21 -38.52
C ILE A 156 -17.18 7.90 -39.85
N HIS A 157 -18.14 7.37 -40.63
CA HIS A 157 -18.50 7.92 -41.95
C HIS A 157 -19.40 9.17 -41.89
N HIS A 158 -20.07 9.43 -40.78
CA HIS A 158 -20.94 10.61 -40.62
C HIS A 158 -20.27 11.84 -40.03
N ALA A 159 -19.01 11.74 -39.65
CA ALA A 159 -18.26 12.85 -39.02
C ALA A 159 -17.46 13.72 -40.03
N ASN A 160 -17.70 13.59 -41.34
CA ASN A 160 -17.00 14.38 -42.32
C ASN A 160 -17.99 15.28 -43.08
N PRO A 161 -18.36 16.48 -42.53
CA PRO A 161 -19.14 17.47 -43.25
C PRO A 161 -18.20 18.38 -44.05
N THR A 162 -18.38 18.31 -45.37
CA THR A 162 -18.21 19.41 -46.31
C THR A 162 -16.83 20.09 -46.41
N ALA A 163 -16.03 19.55 -47.30
CA ALA A 163 -14.99 20.33 -47.97
C ALA A 163 -15.60 21.56 -48.66
N ASN A 164 -15.22 22.74 -48.18
CA ASN A 164 -15.53 24.05 -48.72
C ASN A 164 -15.04 24.14 -50.20
N ARG A 165 -15.97 24.12 -51.14
CA ARG A 165 -15.68 24.52 -52.52
C ARG A 165 -15.53 26.02 -52.58
N HIS A 166 -14.33 26.52 -52.54
CA HIS A 166 -14.05 27.87 -53.03
C HIS A 166 -14.16 27.84 -54.55
N ARG A 167 -15.25 28.45 -55.07
CA ARG A 167 -15.38 28.92 -56.43
C ARG A 167 -14.40 30.05 -56.66
N LEU A 168 -13.43 29.83 -57.51
CA LEU A 168 -12.78 30.92 -58.23
C LEU A 168 -13.66 31.25 -59.42
N SER A 169 -14.12 32.50 -59.51
CA SER A 169 -14.75 33.10 -60.71
C SER A 169 -13.77 34.06 -61.37
N PRO A 170 -13.89 34.30 -62.67
CA PRO A 170 -12.86 34.83 -63.58
C PRO A 170 -12.47 36.28 -63.33
#